data_303e7f42bd2301acb39c488688787403
#
_entry.id   303e7f42bd2301acb39c488688787403
#
_cell.length_a   1.000
_cell.length_b   1.000
_cell.length_c   1.000
_cell.angle_alpha   90.00
_cell.angle_beta   90.00
_cell.angle_gamma   90.00
#
_symmetry.space_group_name_H-M   'P 1'
#
loop_
_entity.id
_entity.type
_entity.pdbx_description
1 polymer ?
#
loop_
_entity_poly.entity_id
_entity_poly.type
_entity_poly.pdbx_seq_one_letter_code
_entity_poly.pdbx_strand_id
1 'polypeptide(L)'
;MDEGGGMARRAGRALVLLGAVLLLARNVLWYAQTELPALQEVLADVLQRGPEGALSGEVGRLKTYELLGDVLIDAYLLCATVLAPLLLRGGGERALGPLAAHLLGFSLPIIRRVALTRTRGLLMALGVAALLAGAALLAGRRPRGGSVPARYGRAAGDVATLGLAFLSGVYLYTACCVVANEFYAPGMAVVAGQMGHAVDRAWVALRLAHFVAASALSLLVGVERPGSGWEAGRGRVALRAVGCAALAVLMLRGIAEHYRYYILLPRLQQVTICLCALCLVGEALERVGSRLDGEASRAAPEGEAG
;
A
#
# COMPACT_ATOMS: atom_id res chain seq x y z
N MET A 1 12.84 4.21 -35.55
CA MET A 1 11.99 5.32 -35.02
C MET A 1 10.86 4.66 -34.23
N ASP A 2 10.83 4.86 -32.92
CA ASP A 2 9.98 4.06 -32.00
C ASP A 2 8.65 4.80 -31.71
N GLU A 3 7.81 4.94 -32.76
CA GLU A 3 6.50 5.62 -32.64
C GLU A 3 5.56 4.89 -31.66
N GLY A 4 5.69 3.58 -31.54
CA GLY A 4 4.89 2.75 -30.61
C GLY A 4 5.18 3.04 -29.14
N GLY A 5 6.43 3.33 -28.77
CA GLY A 5 6.82 3.67 -27.40
C GLY A 5 6.27 5.01 -26.92
N GLY A 6 6.22 5.99 -27.84
CA GLY A 6 5.67 7.31 -27.55
C GLY A 6 4.16 7.29 -27.27
N MET A 7 3.41 6.49 -28.04
CA MET A 7 1.97 6.36 -27.88
C MET A 7 1.60 5.63 -26.57
N ALA A 8 2.27 4.52 -26.25
CA ALA A 8 2.05 3.79 -25.01
C ALA A 8 2.33 4.67 -23.78
N ARG A 9 3.39 5.50 -23.81
CA ARG A 9 3.72 6.41 -22.72
C ARG A 9 2.68 7.51 -22.54
N ARG A 10 2.15 8.08 -23.66
CA ARG A 10 1.06 9.05 -23.60
C ARG A 10 -0.21 8.43 -23.02
N ALA A 11 -0.60 7.25 -23.48
CA ALA A 11 -1.75 6.51 -22.98
C ALA A 11 -1.59 6.18 -21.49
N GLY A 12 -0.40 5.75 -21.06
CA GLY A 12 -0.11 5.48 -19.66
C GLY A 12 -0.28 6.71 -18.76
N ARG A 13 0.23 7.87 -19.17
CA ARG A 13 0.04 9.14 -18.46
C ARG A 13 -1.43 9.55 -18.39
N ALA A 14 -2.17 9.42 -19.50
CA ALA A 14 -3.59 9.73 -19.54
C ALA A 14 -4.40 8.84 -18.59
N LEU A 15 -4.08 7.53 -18.50
CA LEU A 15 -4.73 6.60 -17.59
C LEU A 15 -4.43 6.92 -16.12
N VAL A 16 -3.18 7.30 -15.78
CA VAL A 16 -2.85 7.73 -14.41
C VAL A 16 -3.65 8.96 -14.01
N LEU A 17 -3.74 9.96 -14.89
CA LEU A 17 -4.53 11.17 -14.62
C LEU A 17 -6.03 10.85 -14.50
N LEU A 18 -6.56 10.01 -15.39
CA LEU A 18 -7.94 9.56 -15.31
C LEU A 18 -8.21 8.83 -13.98
N GLY A 19 -7.32 7.93 -13.57
CA GLY A 19 -7.42 7.24 -12.29
C GLY A 19 -7.46 8.20 -11.11
N ALA A 20 -6.58 9.20 -11.11
CA ALA A 20 -6.55 10.25 -10.09
C ALA A 20 -7.87 11.05 -10.06
N VAL A 21 -8.41 11.44 -11.20
CA VAL A 21 -9.69 12.17 -11.31
C VAL A 21 -10.86 11.32 -10.79
N LEU A 22 -10.91 10.03 -11.14
CA LEU A 22 -11.97 9.12 -10.67
C LEU A 22 -11.94 8.92 -9.15
N LEU A 23 -10.74 8.80 -8.55
CA LEU A 23 -10.58 8.72 -7.10
C LEU A 23 -10.96 10.03 -6.42
N LEU A 24 -10.59 11.17 -6.99
CA LEU A 24 -11.01 12.48 -6.50
C LEU A 24 -12.53 12.64 -6.53
N ALA A 25 -13.17 12.26 -7.64
CA ALA A 25 -14.62 12.30 -7.78
C ALA A 25 -15.31 11.41 -6.75
N ARG A 26 -14.76 10.21 -6.50
CA ARG A 26 -15.22 9.32 -5.41
C ARG A 26 -15.14 10.01 -4.05
N ASN A 27 -14.01 10.65 -3.74
CA ASN A 27 -13.81 11.31 -2.45
C ASN A 27 -14.78 12.49 -2.27
N VAL A 28 -14.96 13.33 -3.30
CA VAL A 28 -15.91 14.45 -3.27
C VAL A 28 -17.33 13.96 -3.04
N LEU A 29 -17.75 12.90 -3.74
CA LEU A 29 -19.09 12.31 -3.56
C LEU A 29 -19.26 11.71 -2.17
N TRP A 30 -18.22 11.04 -1.63
CA TRP A 30 -18.28 10.48 -0.28
C TRP A 30 -18.41 11.58 0.76
N TYR A 31 -17.54 12.59 0.69
CA TYR A 31 -17.57 13.72 1.61
C TYR A 31 -18.93 14.43 1.58
N ALA A 32 -19.43 14.77 0.40
CA ALA A 32 -20.69 15.49 0.26
C ALA A 32 -21.93 14.69 0.72
N GLN A 33 -21.93 13.37 0.51
CA GLN A 33 -23.11 12.54 0.78
C GLN A 33 -23.07 11.83 2.14
N THR A 34 -21.93 11.73 2.79
CA THR A 34 -21.76 10.94 4.02
C THR A 34 -21.12 11.76 5.15
N GLU A 35 -19.95 12.32 4.93
CA GLU A 35 -19.20 12.98 5.99
C GLU A 35 -19.77 14.36 6.34
N LEU A 36 -20.10 15.17 5.35
CA LEU A 36 -20.65 16.50 5.60
C LEU A 36 -21.97 16.46 6.37
N PRO A 37 -22.97 15.62 6.02
CA PRO A 37 -24.17 15.46 6.83
C PRO A 37 -23.89 14.96 8.25
N ALA A 38 -22.97 13.97 8.41
CA ALA A 38 -22.61 13.46 9.73
C ALA A 38 -21.90 14.52 10.60
N LEU A 39 -21.01 15.34 10.00
CA LEU A 39 -20.38 16.47 10.67
C LEU A 39 -21.41 17.51 11.11
N GLN A 40 -22.37 17.82 10.25
CA GLN A 40 -23.45 18.77 10.60
C GLN A 40 -24.31 18.27 11.77
N GLU A 41 -24.62 16.95 11.79
CA GLU A 41 -25.37 16.32 12.88
C GLU A 41 -24.58 16.36 14.20
N VAL A 42 -23.29 16.01 14.18
CA VAL A 42 -22.40 16.08 15.37
C VAL A 42 -22.29 17.53 15.85
N LEU A 43 -22.10 18.48 14.95
CA LEU A 43 -21.98 19.89 15.31
C LEU A 43 -23.28 20.43 15.92
N ALA A 44 -24.43 20.09 15.35
CA ALA A 44 -25.73 20.48 15.90
C ALA A 44 -25.94 19.91 17.32
N ASP A 45 -25.52 18.67 17.55
CA ASP A 45 -25.63 18.01 18.86
C ASP A 45 -24.68 18.67 19.90
N VAL A 46 -23.47 19.04 19.50
CA VAL A 46 -22.51 19.79 20.34
C VAL A 46 -23.04 21.18 20.69
N LEU A 47 -23.65 21.87 19.73
CA LEU A 47 -24.25 23.21 19.96
C LEU A 47 -25.48 23.17 20.89
N GLN A 48 -26.28 22.10 20.81
CA GLN A 48 -27.49 21.97 21.65
C GLN A 48 -27.20 21.51 23.07
N ARG A 49 -26.27 20.57 23.25
CA ARG A 49 -26.01 19.88 24.54
C ARG A 49 -24.68 20.27 25.18
N GLY A 50 -23.88 21.08 24.51
CA GLY A 50 -22.50 21.32 24.86
C GLY A 50 -21.57 20.14 24.54
N PRO A 51 -20.22 20.37 24.48
CA PRO A 51 -19.27 19.34 24.08
C PRO A 51 -19.25 18.13 25.02
N GLU A 52 -19.45 18.33 26.31
CA GLU A 52 -19.48 17.22 27.27
C GLU A 52 -20.76 16.39 27.17
N GLY A 53 -21.90 17.02 26.92
CA GLY A 53 -23.19 16.33 26.78
C GLY A 53 -23.31 15.53 25.47
N ALA A 54 -22.82 16.06 24.36
CA ALA A 54 -22.85 15.40 23.05
C ALA A 54 -21.90 14.20 22.98
N LEU A 55 -20.70 14.31 23.60
CA LEU A 55 -19.66 13.28 23.57
C LEU A 55 -19.79 12.26 24.71
N SER A 56 -20.61 12.53 25.74
CA SER A 56 -20.78 11.64 26.90
C SER A 56 -21.69 10.44 26.60
N GLY A 57 -22.60 10.53 25.61
CA GLY A 57 -23.45 9.42 25.20
C GLY A 57 -22.70 8.38 24.37
N GLU A 58 -23.01 7.10 24.56
CA GLU A 58 -22.43 6.01 23.75
C GLU A 58 -22.63 6.24 22.25
N VAL A 59 -23.80 6.70 21.84
CA VAL A 59 -24.15 6.99 20.45
C VAL A 59 -23.32 8.16 19.88
N GLY A 60 -23.09 9.21 20.66
CA GLY A 60 -22.26 10.34 20.22
C GLY A 60 -20.79 9.96 20.03
N ARG A 61 -20.23 9.16 20.93
CA ARG A 61 -18.86 8.61 20.78
C ARG A 61 -18.75 7.71 19.58
N LEU A 62 -19.74 6.85 19.36
CA LEU A 62 -19.85 5.95 18.24
C LEU A 62 -19.77 6.72 16.91
N LYS A 63 -20.62 7.70 16.70
CA LYS A 63 -20.63 8.54 15.48
C LYS A 63 -19.32 9.29 15.27
N THR A 64 -18.73 9.81 16.33
CA THR A 64 -17.46 10.57 16.23
C THR A 64 -16.30 9.70 15.80
N TYR A 65 -16.18 8.47 16.29
CA TYR A 65 -15.09 7.55 15.90
C TYR A 65 -15.28 6.98 14.49
N GLU A 66 -16.52 6.67 14.09
CA GLU A 66 -16.83 6.25 12.72
C GLU A 66 -16.45 7.35 11.73
N LEU A 67 -16.86 8.58 12.02
CA LEU A 67 -16.50 9.76 11.25
C LEU A 67 -14.97 9.96 11.17
N LEU A 68 -14.25 9.80 12.28
CA LEU A 68 -12.79 9.90 12.30
C LEU A 68 -12.14 8.84 11.40
N GLY A 69 -12.63 7.62 11.44
CA GLY A 69 -12.15 6.53 10.57
C GLY A 69 -12.37 6.85 9.08
N ASP A 70 -13.53 7.37 8.72
CA ASP A 70 -13.86 7.76 7.36
C ASP A 70 -13.02 8.96 6.89
N VAL A 71 -12.85 9.97 7.72
CA VAL A 71 -11.98 11.15 7.45
C VAL A 71 -10.54 10.71 7.21
N LEU A 72 -10.00 9.79 8.02
CA LEU A 72 -8.65 9.27 7.82
C LEU A 72 -8.49 8.52 6.48
N ILE A 73 -9.48 7.70 6.13
CA ILE A 73 -9.50 6.95 4.86
C ILE A 73 -9.54 7.92 3.68
N ASP A 74 -10.39 8.92 3.74
CA ASP A 74 -10.55 9.88 2.65
C ASP A 74 -9.38 10.86 2.55
N ALA A 75 -8.82 11.31 3.65
CA ALA A 75 -7.59 12.11 3.65
C ALA A 75 -6.43 11.34 3.02
N TYR A 76 -6.28 10.06 3.36
CA TYR A 76 -5.28 9.20 2.74
C TYR A 76 -5.49 9.04 1.23
N LEU A 77 -6.71 8.74 0.79
CA LEU A 77 -7.03 8.61 -0.64
C LEU A 77 -6.82 9.92 -1.39
N LEU A 78 -7.14 11.07 -0.78
CA LEU A 78 -6.88 12.38 -1.35
C LEU A 78 -5.37 12.63 -1.52
N CYS A 79 -4.56 12.34 -0.49
CA CYS A 79 -3.11 12.45 -0.59
C CYS A 79 -2.54 11.57 -1.70
N ALA A 80 -2.99 10.32 -1.81
CA ALA A 80 -2.56 9.41 -2.86
C ALA A 80 -3.00 9.88 -4.26
N THR A 81 -4.18 10.47 -4.38
CA THR A 81 -4.72 11.05 -5.62
C THR A 81 -3.85 12.22 -6.11
N VAL A 82 -3.39 13.08 -5.20
CA VAL A 82 -2.51 14.21 -5.52
C VAL A 82 -1.08 13.73 -5.82
N LEU A 83 -0.61 12.70 -5.13
CA LEU A 83 0.74 12.17 -5.31
C LEU A 83 0.96 11.58 -6.70
N ALA A 84 -0.02 10.91 -7.31
CA ALA A 84 0.11 10.30 -8.63
C ALA A 84 0.50 11.31 -9.74
N PRO A 85 -0.19 12.44 -9.94
CA PRO A 85 0.22 13.45 -10.91
C PRO A 85 1.53 14.15 -10.55
N LEU A 86 1.86 14.30 -9.26
CA LEU A 86 3.15 14.86 -8.84
C LEU A 86 4.31 13.94 -9.23
N LEU A 87 4.16 12.63 -9.07
CA LEU A 87 5.15 11.64 -9.53
C LEU A 87 5.34 11.68 -11.05
N LEU A 88 4.26 11.89 -11.81
CA LEU A 88 4.38 12.08 -13.27
C LEU A 88 5.19 13.31 -13.65
N ARG A 89 5.02 14.43 -12.94
CA ARG A 89 5.77 15.66 -13.17
C ARG A 89 7.24 15.55 -12.77
N GLY A 90 7.51 14.93 -11.63
CA GLY A 90 8.85 14.81 -11.04
C GLY A 90 9.72 13.71 -11.66
N GLY A 91 9.27 13.03 -12.72
CA GLY A 91 10.03 11.89 -13.30
C GLY A 91 9.99 10.61 -12.46
N GLY A 92 9.16 10.57 -11.42
CA GLY A 92 8.97 9.42 -10.53
C GLY A 92 8.06 8.33 -11.10
N GLU A 93 8.00 8.15 -12.42
CA GLU A 93 7.13 7.18 -13.10
C GLU A 93 7.32 5.74 -12.56
N ARG A 94 8.52 5.42 -12.07
CA ARG A 94 8.84 4.10 -11.50
C ARG A 94 8.10 3.81 -10.18
N ALA A 95 7.78 4.83 -9.42
CA ALA A 95 7.05 4.71 -8.16
C ALA A 95 5.53 4.53 -8.36
N LEU A 96 5.02 4.77 -9.56
CA LEU A 96 3.58 4.64 -9.85
C LEU A 96 3.09 3.19 -9.74
N GLY A 97 3.92 2.20 -10.10
CA GLY A 97 3.58 0.78 -9.95
C GLY A 97 3.35 0.40 -8.48
N PRO A 98 4.33 0.60 -7.59
CA PRO A 98 4.16 0.41 -6.15
C PRO A 98 3.01 1.24 -5.56
N LEU A 99 2.83 2.51 -5.95
CA LEU A 99 1.72 3.33 -5.49
C LEU A 99 0.37 2.74 -5.89
N ALA A 100 0.21 2.32 -7.15
CA ALA A 100 -1.02 1.72 -7.64
C ALA A 100 -1.32 0.38 -6.95
N ALA A 101 -0.29 -0.44 -6.70
CA ALA A 101 -0.43 -1.68 -5.95
C ALA A 101 -0.83 -1.43 -4.49
N HIS A 102 -0.24 -0.43 -3.84
CA HIS A 102 -0.59 0.00 -2.49
C HIS A 102 -2.04 0.49 -2.40
N LEU A 103 -2.47 1.33 -3.34
CA LEU A 103 -3.85 1.80 -3.43
C LEU A 103 -4.84 0.66 -3.69
N LEU A 104 -4.48 -0.33 -4.49
CA LEU A 104 -5.30 -1.53 -4.69
C LEU A 104 -5.46 -2.28 -3.36
N GLY A 105 -4.37 -2.54 -2.64
CA GLY A 105 -4.39 -3.20 -1.34
C GLY A 105 -5.26 -2.48 -0.31
N PHE A 106 -5.14 -1.16 -0.25
CA PHE A 106 -5.95 -0.30 0.62
C PHE A 106 -7.44 -0.31 0.24
N SER A 107 -7.72 -0.26 -1.06
CA SER A 107 -9.09 -0.10 -1.59
C SER A 107 -9.87 -1.41 -1.66
N LEU A 108 -9.21 -2.55 -1.81
CA LEU A 108 -9.85 -3.84 -2.03
C LEU A 108 -10.86 -4.24 -0.94
N PRO A 109 -10.57 -4.07 0.37
CA PRO A 109 -11.55 -4.34 1.42
C PRO A 109 -12.77 -3.42 1.35
N ILE A 110 -12.59 -2.16 0.94
CA ILE A 110 -13.66 -1.18 0.76
C ILE A 110 -14.53 -1.58 -0.43
N ILE A 111 -13.93 -1.88 -1.57
CA ILE A 111 -14.64 -2.33 -2.79
C ILE A 111 -15.48 -3.59 -2.49
N ARG A 112 -14.93 -4.51 -1.69
CA ARG A 112 -15.66 -5.73 -1.28
C ARG A 112 -16.86 -5.43 -0.40
N ARG A 113 -16.78 -4.45 0.49
CA ARG A 113 -17.88 -4.05 1.39
C ARG A 113 -18.95 -3.24 0.67
N VAL A 114 -18.53 -2.34 -0.22
CA VAL A 114 -19.43 -1.52 -1.04
C VAL A 114 -19.70 -2.29 -2.33
N ALA A 115 -20.93 -2.80 -2.47
CA ALA A 115 -21.32 -3.50 -3.69
C ALA A 115 -20.97 -2.64 -4.92
N LEU A 116 -20.36 -3.24 -5.94
CA LEU A 116 -19.91 -2.55 -7.17
C LEU A 116 -21.02 -1.80 -7.91
N THR A 117 -22.29 -2.10 -7.58
CA THR A 117 -23.49 -1.42 -8.08
C THR A 117 -23.65 0.01 -7.56
N ARG A 118 -22.94 0.41 -6.48
CA ARG A 118 -22.96 1.78 -5.99
C ARG A 118 -21.92 2.62 -6.73
N THR A 119 -22.34 3.77 -7.23
CA THR A 119 -21.50 4.71 -8.01
C THR A 119 -20.13 4.95 -7.36
N ARG A 120 -20.08 5.09 -6.04
CA ARG A 120 -18.83 5.32 -5.30
C ARG A 120 -17.85 4.13 -5.36
N GLY A 121 -18.37 2.91 -5.23
CA GLY A 121 -17.57 1.69 -5.36
C GLY A 121 -17.05 1.49 -6.78
N LEU A 122 -17.89 1.81 -7.77
CA LEU A 122 -17.50 1.75 -9.18
C LEU A 122 -16.40 2.78 -9.52
N LEU A 123 -16.54 4.04 -9.08
CA LEU A 123 -15.52 5.07 -9.27
C LEU A 123 -14.18 4.67 -8.64
N MET A 124 -14.21 4.07 -7.45
CA MET A 124 -13.01 3.56 -6.79
C MET A 124 -12.35 2.42 -7.57
N ALA A 125 -13.13 1.44 -8.00
CA ALA A 125 -12.62 0.31 -8.78
C ALA A 125 -12.03 0.75 -10.12
N LEU A 126 -12.73 1.60 -10.85
CA LEU A 126 -12.26 2.15 -12.13
C LEU A 126 -11.03 3.05 -11.95
N GLY A 127 -11.00 3.86 -10.90
CA GLY A 127 -9.86 4.74 -10.58
C GLY A 127 -8.60 3.92 -10.30
N VAL A 128 -8.69 2.90 -9.47
CA VAL A 128 -7.56 2.00 -9.16
C VAL A 128 -7.15 1.20 -10.39
N ALA A 129 -8.10 0.68 -11.17
CA ALA A 129 -7.80 -0.05 -12.41
C ALA A 129 -7.08 0.83 -13.44
N ALA A 130 -7.50 2.07 -13.60
CA ALA A 130 -6.85 3.03 -14.49
C ALA A 130 -5.41 3.36 -14.03
N LEU A 131 -5.18 3.54 -12.72
CA LEU A 131 -3.84 3.73 -12.16
C LEU A 131 -2.94 2.52 -12.42
N LEU A 132 -3.42 1.30 -12.21
CA LEU A 132 -2.67 0.07 -12.46
C LEU A 132 -2.31 -0.08 -13.94
N ALA A 133 -3.29 0.12 -14.83
CA ALA A 133 -3.07 0.05 -16.27
C ALA A 133 -2.09 1.14 -16.74
N GLY A 134 -2.23 2.36 -16.24
CA GLY A 134 -1.33 3.47 -16.54
C GLY A 134 0.10 3.19 -16.05
N ALA A 135 0.26 2.72 -14.82
CA ALA A 135 1.55 2.34 -14.27
C ALA A 135 2.21 1.19 -15.06
N ALA A 136 1.44 0.19 -15.49
CA ALA A 136 1.93 -0.91 -16.32
C ALA A 136 2.43 -0.43 -17.69
N LEU A 137 1.70 0.51 -18.34
CA LEU A 137 2.13 1.09 -19.62
C LEU A 137 3.38 1.96 -19.45
N LEU A 138 3.50 2.71 -18.36
CA LEU A 138 4.65 3.57 -18.06
C LEU A 138 5.88 2.79 -17.62
N ALA A 139 5.71 1.62 -17.00
CA ALA A 139 6.81 0.73 -16.64
C ALA A 139 7.60 0.26 -17.87
N GLY A 140 6.98 0.29 -19.04
CA GLY A 140 7.59 -0.02 -20.32
C GLY A 140 8.03 -1.49 -20.44
N ARG A 141 8.43 -1.88 -21.63
CA ARG A 141 9.11 -3.15 -21.85
C ARG A 141 10.54 -3.02 -21.39
N ARG A 142 10.87 -3.63 -20.26
CA ARG A 142 12.26 -3.71 -19.82
C ARG A 142 13.09 -4.46 -20.85
N PRO A 143 14.34 -4.03 -21.11
CA PRO A 143 15.21 -4.76 -22.01
C PRO A 143 15.33 -6.22 -21.55
N ARG A 144 15.06 -7.15 -22.45
CA ARG A 144 15.11 -8.60 -22.22
C ARG A 144 16.55 -9.12 -22.10
N GLY A 145 17.56 -8.23 -22.20
CA GLY A 145 18.98 -8.57 -22.11
C GLY A 145 19.40 -9.01 -20.69
N GLY A 146 20.53 -9.71 -20.66
CA GLY A 146 21.16 -10.22 -19.46
C GLY A 146 21.04 -11.73 -19.28
N SER A 147 21.90 -12.27 -18.44
CA SER A 147 21.97 -13.68 -18.08
C SER A 147 20.65 -14.18 -17.48
N VAL A 148 20.45 -15.49 -17.54
CA VAL A 148 19.25 -16.15 -16.99
C VAL A 148 19.03 -15.78 -15.51
N PRO A 149 20.04 -15.85 -14.63
CA PRO A 149 19.88 -15.43 -13.22
C PRO A 149 19.45 -13.97 -13.07
N ALA A 150 20.01 -13.05 -13.86
CA ALA A 150 19.63 -11.63 -13.82
C ALA A 150 18.15 -11.41 -14.20
N ARG A 151 17.67 -12.15 -15.17
CA ARG A 151 16.26 -12.07 -15.61
C ARG A 151 15.30 -12.56 -14.54
N TYR A 152 15.57 -13.73 -13.94
CA TYR A 152 14.75 -14.28 -12.86
C TYR A 152 14.84 -13.41 -11.60
N GLY A 153 16.02 -12.91 -11.27
CA GLY A 153 16.22 -11.99 -10.14
C GLY A 153 15.38 -10.72 -10.28
N ARG A 154 15.36 -10.10 -11.47
CA ARG A 154 14.51 -8.93 -11.74
C ARG A 154 13.02 -9.26 -11.61
N ALA A 155 12.57 -10.38 -12.18
CA ALA A 155 11.16 -10.77 -12.10
C ALA A 155 10.72 -11.03 -10.64
N ALA A 156 11.53 -11.75 -9.88
CA ALA A 156 11.28 -12.01 -8.46
C ALA A 156 11.24 -10.71 -7.64
N GLY A 157 12.18 -9.79 -7.89
CA GLY A 157 12.21 -8.48 -7.27
C GLY A 157 10.99 -7.63 -7.62
N ASP A 158 10.48 -7.67 -8.85
CA ASP A 158 9.28 -6.95 -9.26
C ASP A 158 8.03 -7.49 -8.56
N VAL A 159 7.88 -8.81 -8.53
CA VAL A 159 6.75 -9.48 -7.83
C VAL A 159 6.79 -9.14 -6.33
N ALA A 160 7.97 -9.24 -5.70
CA ALA A 160 8.11 -8.91 -4.29
C ALA A 160 7.79 -7.43 -4.01
N THR A 161 8.29 -6.52 -4.82
CA THR A 161 8.03 -5.07 -4.70
C THR A 161 6.55 -4.75 -4.79
N LEU A 162 5.86 -5.25 -5.81
CA LEU A 162 4.44 -5.00 -6.00
C LEU A 162 3.60 -5.69 -4.91
N GLY A 163 3.98 -6.91 -4.51
CA GLY A 163 3.31 -7.65 -3.44
C GLY A 163 3.44 -6.97 -2.08
N LEU A 164 4.64 -6.50 -1.72
CA LEU A 164 4.88 -5.76 -0.48
C LEU A 164 4.16 -4.41 -0.48
N ALA A 165 4.15 -3.69 -1.60
CA ALA A 165 3.38 -2.45 -1.74
C ALA A 165 1.87 -2.70 -1.58
N PHE A 166 1.34 -3.76 -2.17
CA PHE A 166 -0.06 -4.16 -2.00
C PHE A 166 -0.38 -4.47 -0.52
N LEU A 167 0.44 -5.29 0.14
CA LEU A 167 0.25 -5.63 1.56
C LEU A 167 0.38 -4.42 2.48
N SER A 168 1.27 -3.48 2.15
CA SER A 168 1.36 -2.19 2.84
C SER A 168 0.02 -1.47 2.85
N GLY A 169 -0.70 -1.44 1.72
CA GLY A 169 -2.04 -0.87 1.62
C GLY A 169 -3.05 -1.60 2.51
N VAL A 170 -3.02 -2.94 2.50
CA VAL A 170 -3.89 -3.76 3.36
C VAL A 170 -3.64 -3.49 4.84
N TYR A 171 -2.37 -3.39 5.26
CA TYR A 171 -2.02 -3.09 6.65
C TYR A 171 -2.45 -1.67 7.06
N LEU A 172 -2.28 -0.68 6.17
CA LEU A 172 -2.73 0.68 6.45
C LEU A 172 -4.25 0.75 6.61
N TYR A 173 -5.00 0.09 5.71
CA TYR A 173 -6.45 -0.03 5.86
C TYR A 173 -6.84 -0.71 7.19
N THR A 174 -6.12 -1.77 7.57
CA THR A 174 -6.35 -2.45 8.84
C THR A 174 -6.06 -1.53 10.02
N ALA A 175 -5.00 -0.71 9.96
CA ALA A 175 -4.72 0.32 10.97
C ALA A 175 -5.88 1.32 11.11
N CYS A 176 -6.43 1.82 10.00
CA CYS A 176 -7.62 2.68 10.01
C CYS A 176 -8.83 1.97 10.64
N CYS A 177 -9.03 0.68 10.32
CA CYS A 177 -10.09 -0.11 10.96
C CYS A 177 -9.86 -0.31 12.46
N VAL A 178 -8.62 -0.47 12.92
CA VAL A 178 -8.30 -0.55 14.35
C VAL A 178 -8.66 0.77 15.04
N VAL A 179 -8.31 1.91 14.45
CA VAL A 179 -8.73 3.22 14.97
C VAL A 179 -10.25 3.29 15.04
N ALA A 180 -10.94 3.04 13.94
CA ALA A 180 -12.39 3.16 13.88
C ALA A 180 -13.13 2.17 14.79
N ASN A 181 -12.71 0.89 14.86
CA ASN A 181 -13.46 -0.15 15.55
C ASN A 181 -13.05 -0.34 17.01
N GLU A 182 -11.78 -0.15 17.37
CA GLU A 182 -11.29 -0.51 18.71
C GLU A 182 -11.28 0.69 19.65
N PHE A 183 -11.08 1.91 19.15
CA PHE A 183 -11.45 3.10 19.92
C PHE A 183 -12.98 3.27 20.02
N TYR A 184 -13.70 2.72 19.04
CA TYR A 184 -15.16 2.66 18.96
C TYR A 184 -15.77 1.57 19.85
N ALA A 185 -15.06 0.53 20.16
CA ALA A 185 -15.56 -0.70 20.76
C ALA A 185 -15.58 -0.83 22.29
N PRO A 186 -15.75 0.22 23.11
CA PRO A 186 -16.35 -0.04 24.43
C PRO A 186 -17.75 -0.69 24.28
N GLY A 187 -18.51 -0.40 23.19
CA GLY A 187 -19.80 -1.01 22.92
C GLY A 187 -19.71 -2.42 22.27
N MET A 188 -18.70 -2.68 21.41
CA MET A 188 -18.44 -4.04 20.92
C MET A 188 -17.72 -4.90 21.96
N ALA A 189 -17.08 -4.32 22.98
CA ALA A 189 -16.65 -5.07 24.15
C ALA A 189 -17.84 -5.68 24.91
N VAL A 190 -19.06 -5.17 24.76
CA VAL A 190 -20.28 -5.85 25.25
C VAL A 190 -20.56 -7.11 24.43
N VAL A 191 -20.31 -7.12 23.13
CA VAL A 191 -20.39 -8.35 22.30
C VAL A 191 -19.14 -9.22 22.54
N ALA A 192 -17.97 -8.65 22.75
CA ALA A 192 -16.76 -9.29 23.19
C ALA A 192 -16.72 -9.50 24.72
N GLY A 193 -17.62 -8.93 25.49
CA GLY A 193 -17.83 -9.17 26.92
C GLY A 193 -18.17 -10.63 27.22
N GLN A 194 -18.58 -11.38 26.21
CA GLN A 194 -18.53 -12.85 26.23
C GLN A 194 -17.10 -13.37 26.34
N MET A 195 -16.05 -12.58 26.10
CA MET A 195 -14.63 -12.96 26.21
C MET A 195 -13.93 -12.43 27.48
N GLY A 196 -14.63 -11.71 28.34
CA GLY A 196 -14.14 -11.42 29.71
C GLY A 196 -12.94 -10.48 29.85
N HIS A 197 -12.51 -9.79 28.79
CA HIS A 197 -11.37 -8.91 28.85
C HIS A 197 -11.79 -7.47 28.55
N ALA A 198 -11.58 -6.57 29.51
CA ALA A 198 -11.55 -5.14 29.26
C ALA A 198 -10.52 -4.88 28.15
N VAL A 199 -10.92 -4.18 27.08
CA VAL A 199 -10.00 -3.86 26.00
C VAL A 199 -8.95 -2.91 26.58
N ASP A 200 -7.76 -3.44 26.80
CA ASP A 200 -6.63 -2.66 27.30
C ASP A 200 -6.21 -1.64 26.22
N ARG A 201 -6.28 -0.34 26.51
CA ARG A 201 -5.88 0.74 25.61
C ARG A 201 -4.43 0.58 25.15
N ALA A 202 -3.55 0.07 26.01
CA ALA A 202 -2.16 -0.20 25.67
C ALA A 202 -2.07 -1.27 24.58
N TRP A 203 -2.91 -2.27 24.63
CA TRP A 203 -2.96 -3.33 23.62
C TRP A 203 -3.49 -2.85 22.26
N VAL A 204 -4.52 -2.00 22.27
CA VAL A 204 -5.02 -1.33 21.04
C VAL A 204 -3.93 -0.46 20.42
N ALA A 205 -3.22 0.34 21.23
CA ALA A 205 -2.11 1.18 20.76
C ALA A 205 -0.97 0.32 20.17
N LEU A 206 -0.65 -0.82 20.79
CA LEU A 206 0.36 -1.75 20.28
C LEU A 206 -0.03 -2.37 18.95
N ARG A 207 -1.30 -2.74 18.77
CA ARG A 207 -1.83 -3.24 17.50
C ARG A 207 -1.79 -2.17 16.40
N LEU A 208 -2.22 -0.96 16.72
CA LEU A 208 -2.14 0.16 15.78
C LEU A 208 -0.69 0.40 15.35
N ALA A 209 0.23 0.47 16.30
CA ALA A 209 1.66 0.62 16.02
C ALA A 209 2.19 -0.54 15.15
N HIS A 210 1.77 -1.78 15.40
CA HIS A 210 2.13 -2.94 14.58
C HIS A 210 1.70 -2.78 13.11
N PHE A 211 0.43 -2.43 12.86
CA PHE A 211 -0.06 -2.28 11.48
C PHE A 211 0.52 -1.07 10.76
N VAL A 212 0.73 0.05 11.44
CA VAL A 212 1.41 1.23 10.89
C VAL A 212 2.86 0.89 10.55
N ALA A 213 3.59 0.24 11.45
CA ALA A 213 4.96 -0.20 11.20
C ALA A 213 5.04 -1.24 10.06
N ALA A 214 4.11 -2.20 10.03
CA ALA A 214 4.02 -3.18 8.95
C ALA A 214 3.77 -2.52 7.60
N SER A 215 2.87 -1.54 7.53
CA SER A 215 2.62 -0.75 6.33
C SER A 215 3.85 0.02 5.89
N ALA A 216 4.47 0.79 6.79
CA ALA A 216 5.62 1.63 6.49
C ALA A 216 6.83 0.80 6.03
N LEU A 217 7.17 -0.27 6.76
CA LEU A 217 8.29 -1.15 6.39
C LEU A 217 8.04 -1.88 5.07
N SER A 218 6.81 -2.37 4.83
CA SER A 218 6.47 -3.03 3.57
C SER A 218 6.61 -2.07 2.39
N LEU A 219 6.18 -0.82 2.55
CA LEU A 219 6.32 0.21 1.53
C LEU A 219 7.80 0.59 1.31
N LEU A 220 8.56 0.80 2.39
CA LEU A 220 9.98 1.11 2.33
C LEU A 220 10.76 0.03 1.57
N VAL A 221 10.60 -1.23 1.96
CA VAL A 221 11.26 -2.36 1.28
C VAL A 221 10.80 -2.50 -0.16
N GLY A 222 9.53 -2.24 -0.45
CA GLY A 222 8.95 -2.32 -1.79
C GLY A 222 9.39 -1.19 -2.72
N VAL A 223 9.55 0.03 -2.25
CA VAL A 223 9.90 1.20 -3.09
C VAL A 223 11.40 1.30 -3.35
N GLU A 224 12.22 0.91 -2.39
CA GLU A 224 13.68 0.99 -2.51
C GLU A 224 14.25 -0.10 -3.41
N ARG A 225 14.07 0.05 -4.71
CA ARG A 225 14.73 -0.81 -5.69
C ARG A 225 16.11 -0.26 -6.04
N PRO A 226 17.19 -1.07 -6.00
CA PRO A 226 18.50 -0.62 -6.40
C PRO A 226 18.51 -0.18 -7.88
N GLY A 227 18.95 1.04 -8.12
CA GLY A 227 19.32 1.47 -9.46
C GLY A 227 20.58 0.73 -9.91
N SER A 228 20.78 0.58 -11.22
CA SER A 228 21.83 -0.20 -11.89
C SER A 228 23.29 0.28 -11.67
N GLY A 229 23.60 1.06 -10.64
CA GLY A 229 24.94 1.55 -10.33
C GLY A 229 25.56 0.82 -9.13
N TRP A 230 26.71 0.18 -9.35
CA TRP A 230 27.42 -0.67 -8.39
C TRP A 230 27.79 0.01 -7.05
N GLU A 231 28.11 1.30 -7.05
CA GLU A 231 28.60 1.97 -5.83
C GLU A 231 27.48 2.54 -4.93
N ALA A 232 26.39 2.99 -5.53
CA ALA A 232 25.18 3.39 -4.77
C ALA A 232 24.46 2.16 -4.17
N GLY A 233 24.82 0.94 -4.59
CA GLY A 233 24.10 -0.30 -4.32
C GLY A 233 24.30 -0.89 -2.93
N ARG A 234 25.48 -0.78 -2.30
CA ARG A 234 25.78 -1.54 -1.06
C ARG A 234 24.96 -1.08 0.14
N GLY A 235 24.86 0.22 0.35
CA GLY A 235 24.08 0.78 1.47
C GLY A 235 22.58 0.50 1.33
N ARG A 236 22.05 0.65 0.11
CA ARG A 236 20.62 0.36 -0.18
C ARG A 236 20.27 -1.10 0.01
N VAL A 237 21.15 -2.00 -0.41
CA VAL A 237 20.94 -3.43 -0.23
C VAL A 237 20.99 -3.83 1.24
N ALA A 238 21.92 -3.29 1.99
CA ALA A 238 21.97 -3.48 3.43
C ALA A 238 20.68 -2.96 4.10
N LEU A 239 20.23 -1.77 3.73
CA LEU A 239 18.98 -1.18 4.23
C LEU A 239 17.77 -2.06 3.89
N ARG A 240 17.71 -2.56 2.66
CA ARG A 240 16.63 -3.46 2.22
C ARG A 240 16.68 -4.80 2.96
N ALA A 241 17.84 -5.39 3.15
CA ALA A 241 18.00 -6.61 3.92
C ALA A 241 17.60 -6.42 5.39
N VAL A 242 18.02 -5.32 6.01
CA VAL A 242 17.62 -4.95 7.37
C VAL A 242 16.11 -4.71 7.44
N GLY A 243 15.54 -3.99 6.46
CA GLY A 243 14.10 -3.78 6.36
C GLY A 243 13.30 -5.08 6.23
N CYS A 244 13.74 -6.00 5.36
CA CYS A 244 13.14 -7.34 5.23
C CYS A 244 13.24 -8.13 6.53
N ALA A 245 14.38 -8.10 7.21
CA ALA A 245 14.56 -8.79 8.49
C ALA A 245 13.66 -8.20 9.58
N ALA A 246 13.63 -6.87 9.71
CA ALA A 246 12.75 -6.19 10.65
C ALA A 246 11.28 -6.49 10.40
N LEU A 247 10.85 -6.46 9.12
CA LEU A 247 9.50 -6.79 8.73
C LEU A 247 9.16 -8.26 9.01
N ALA A 248 10.08 -9.19 8.74
CA ALA A 248 9.89 -10.60 9.04
C ALA A 248 9.74 -10.85 10.56
N VAL A 249 10.57 -10.23 11.38
CA VAL A 249 10.47 -10.30 12.86
C VAL A 249 9.14 -9.72 13.34
N LEU A 250 8.72 -8.57 12.79
CA LEU A 250 7.43 -7.97 13.13
C LEU A 250 6.26 -8.90 12.76
N MET A 251 6.33 -9.56 11.61
CA MET A 251 5.30 -10.52 11.17
C MET A 251 5.27 -11.79 12.03
N LEU A 252 6.44 -12.34 12.37
CA LEU A 252 6.54 -13.51 13.27
C LEU A 252 5.96 -13.21 14.64
N ARG A 253 6.28 -12.04 15.20
CA ARG A 253 5.67 -11.58 16.45
C ARG A 253 4.15 -11.47 16.31
N GLY A 254 3.67 -10.87 15.23
CA GLY A 254 2.25 -10.76 14.96
C GLY A 254 1.55 -12.12 14.86
N ILE A 255 2.17 -13.12 14.22
CA ILE A 255 1.66 -14.49 14.15
C ILE A 255 1.58 -15.11 15.56
N ALA A 256 2.63 -14.95 16.37
CA ALA A 256 2.69 -15.51 17.73
C ALA A 256 1.62 -14.91 18.65
N GLU A 257 1.40 -13.59 18.57
CA GLU A 257 0.43 -12.87 19.41
C GLU A 257 -1.02 -13.00 18.92
N HIS A 258 -1.22 -13.13 17.59
CA HIS A 258 -2.55 -13.04 16.94
C HIS A 258 -3.24 -14.38 16.70
N TYR A 259 -2.58 -15.50 16.93
CA TYR A 259 -3.16 -16.83 16.66
C TYR A 259 -4.52 -17.07 17.37
N ARG A 260 -4.84 -16.23 18.36
CA ARG A 260 -6.09 -16.34 19.13
C ARG A 260 -7.28 -15.56 18.55
N TYR A 261 -7.08 -14.54 17.68
CA TYR A 261 -8.16 -13.55 17.43
C TYR A 261 -8.51 -13.27 15.97
N TYR A 262 -7.67 -13.57 14.95
CA TYR A 262 -7.97 -13.22 13.55
C TYR A 262 -7.47 -14.26 12.53
N ILE A 263 -8.41 -15.01 11.95
CA ILE A 263 -8.13 -16.13 11.02
C ILE A 263 -7.42 -15.73 9.72
N LEU A 264 -7.58 -14.49 9.24
CA LEU A 264 -7.01 -14.06 7.95
C LEU A 264 -5.65 -13.37 8.07
N LEU A 265 -5.37 -12.69 9.17
CA LEU A 265 -4.13 -11.94 9.37
C LEU A 265 -2.88 -12.81 9.42
N PRO A 266 -2.86 -14.00 10.06
CA PRO A 266 -1.69 -14.87 10.05
C PRO A 266 -1.26 -15.28 8.64
N ARG A 267 -2.20 -15.51 7.72
CA ARG A 267 -1.89 -15.83 6.31
C ARG A 267 -1.24 -14.67 5.58
N LEU A 268 -1.76 -13.46 5.76
CA LEU A 268 -1.16 -12.25 5.17
C LEU A 268 0.25 -12.00 5.70
N GLN A 269 0.48 -12.25 6.99
CA GLN A 269 1.80 -12.15 7.62
C GLN A 269 2.77 -13.19 7.06
N GLN A 270 2.33 -14.44 6.86
CA GLN A 270 3.12 -15.48 6.19
C GLN A 270 3.47 -15.08 4.76
N VAL A 271 2.51 -14.58 3.98
CA VAL A 271 2.75 -14.08 2.62
C VAL A 271 3.78 -12.94 2.63
N THR A 272 3.72 -12.03 3.62
CA THR A 272 4.70 -10.95 3.76
C THR A 272 6.11 -11.50 3.97
N ILE A 273 6.27 -12.51 4.83
CA ILE A 273 7.58 -13.16 5.06
C ILE A 273 8.09 -13.82 3.76
N CYS A 274 7.20 -14.53 3.04
CA CYS A 274 7.56 -15.12 1.74
C CYS A 274 8.00 -14.06 0.72
N LEU A 275 7.31 -12.92 0.67
CA LEU A 275 7.69 -11.81 -0.23
C LEU A 275 9.02 -11.15 0.18
N CYS A 276 9.31 -11.05 1.48
CA CYS A 276 10.63 -10.61 1.95
C CYS A 276 11.73 -11.58 1.50
N ALA A 277 11.52 -12.88 1.64
CA ALA A 277 12.45 -13.90 1.17
C ALA A 277 12.63 -13.83 -0.36
N LEU A 278 11.54 -13.70 -1.11
CA LEU A 278 11.57 -13.55 -2.57
C LEU A 278 12.32 -12.28 -3.00
N CYS A 279 12.17 -11.20 -2.26
CA CYS A 279 12.89 -9.94 -2.48
C CYS A 279 14.41 -10.13 -2.35
N LEU A 280 14.87 -10.80 -1.28
CA LEU A 280 16.29 -11.06 -1.04
C LEU A 280 16.89 -12.05 -2.05
N VAL A 281 16.16 -13.12 -2.39
CA VAL A 281 16.54 -14.08 -3.42
C VAL A 281 16.64 -13.40 -4.78
N GLY A 282 15.65 -12.58 -5.13
CA GLY A 282 15.64 -11.82 -6.38
C GLY A 282 16.87 -10.94 -6.52
N GLU A 283 17.23 -10.25 -5.46
CA GLU A 283 18.42 -9.40 -5.42
C GLU A 283 19.73 -10.18 -5.51
N ALA A 284 19.82 -11.33 -4.83
CA ALA A 284 20.99 -12.20 -4.93
C ALA A 284 21.19 -12.73 -6.36
N LEU A 285 20.11 -13.18 -7.01
CA LEU A 285 20.13 -13.66 -8.41
C LEU A 285 20.50 -12.55 -9.38
N GLU A 286 19.98 -11.33 -9.20
CA GLU A 286 20.33 -10.18 -10.06
C GLU A 286 21.82 -9.85 -9.96
N ARG A 287 22.42 -9.95 -8.77
CA ARG A 287 23.85 -9.74 -8.55
C ARG A 287 24.72 -10.82 -9.19
N VAL A 288 24.34 -12.09 -9.03
CA VAL A 288 25.05 -13.21 -9.68
C VAL A 288 24.99 -13.01 -11.19
N GLY A 289 23.83 -12.70 -11.72
CA GLY A 289 23.64 -12.49 -13.14
C GLY A 289 24.46 -11.33 -13.70
N SER A 290 24.50 -10.18 -12.98
CA SER A 290 25.29 -9.03 -13.42
C SER A 290 26.80 -9.27 -13.39
N ARG A 291 27.31 -10.15 -12.50
CA ARG A 291 28.72 -10.59 -12.53
C ARG A 291 29.00 -11.43 -13.77
N LEU A 292 28.14 -12.40 -14.07
CA LEU A 292 28.27 -13.25 -15.26
C LEU A 292 28.25 -12.43 -16.57
N ASP A 293 27.35 -11.44 -16.64
CA ASP A 293 27.27 -10.53 -17.78
C ASP A 293 28.55 -9.68 -17.94
N GLY A 294 29.13 -9.21 -16.82
CA GLY A 294 30.38 -8.46 -16.81
C GLY A 294 31.60 -9.30 -17.19
N GLU A 295 31.65 -10.56 -16.78
CA GLU A 295 32.73 -11.49 -17.17
C GLU A 295 32.64 -11.85 -18.66
N ALA A 296 31.44 -12.11 -19.17
CA ALA A 296 31.20 -12.38 -20.59
C ALA A 296 31.61 -11.19 -21.48
N SER A 297 31.34 -9.95 -21.03
CA SER A 297 31.71 -8.74 -21.75
C SER A 297 33.23 -8.51 -21.78
N ARG A 298 33.98 -8.95 -20.76
CA ARG A 298 35.43 -8.87 -20.71
C ARG A 298 36.14 -9.96 -21.50
N ALA A 299 35.48 -11.11 -21.65
CA ALA A 299 36.01 -12.26 -22.38
C ALA A 299 35.77 -12.14 -23.90
N ALA A 300 34.93 -11.21 -24.36
CA ALA A 300 34.77 -10.93 -25.79
C ALA A 300 36.10 -10.31 -26.32
N PRO A 301 36.79 -10.97 -27.29
CA PRO A 301 38.06 -10.45 -27.79
C PRO A 301 37.82 -9.11 -28.50
N GLU A 302 38.75 -8.16 -28.26
CA GLU A 302 38.89 -6.90 -29.01
C GLU A 302 39.41 -7.21 -30.45
N GLY A 303 38.73 -8.09 -31.12
CA GLY A 303 39.09 -8.54 -32.46
C GLY A 303 37.96 -8.24 -33.45
N GLU A 304 38.33 -7.42 -34.43
CA GLU A 304 37.64 -7.01 -35.63
C GLU A 304 37.05 -5.57 -35.63
N ALA A 305 37.95 -4.62 -35.36
CA ALA A 305 37.86 -3.32 -36.02
C ALA A 305 39.09 -3.23 -36.97
N GLY A 306 38.94 -3.90 -38.11
CA GLY A 306 39.84 -3.81 -39.25
C GLY A 306 39.03 -3.37 -40.48
#